data_d98e92a4eef0d00f179b610abe1fbea6
#
_entry.id   d98e92a4eef0d00f179b610abe1fbea6
#
_cell.length_a   1.000
_cell.length_b   1.000
_cell.length_c   1.000
_cell.angle_alpha   90.00
_cell.angle_beta   90.00
_cell.angle_gamma   90.00
#
_symmetry.space_group_name_H-M   'P 1'
#
loop_
_entity.id
_entity.type
_entity.pdbx_description
1 polymer ?
#
loop_
_entity_poly.entity_id
_entity_poly.type
_entity_poly.pdbx_seq_one_letter_code
_entity_poly.pdbx_strand_id
1 'polypeptide(L)'
;MRRPDAKELGNEAYKEKNLDEAVLQYTRGLERCQGTAQNEERSKLLANRSAAHAKRGDYDAALADAEEAARLQPDWPKAWARKGKALACLQRHKNAASSYARGLECALTLMQKSEERHARELEALRKQAKTASDSYMALLGETETLKRQLEDYTLMFGERETGGKAKAG
;
A
#
# COMPACT_ATOMS: atom_id res chain seq x y z
N MET A 1 5.64 -5.11 26.51
CA MET A 1 6.40 -5.54 25.33
C MET A 1 5.64 -6.68 24.63
N ARG A 2 5.35 -6.55 23.34
CA ARG A 2 4.73 -7.62 22.55
C ARG A 2 5.78 -8.73 22.35
N ARG A 3 5.41 -9.99 22.62
CA ARG A 3 6.29 -11.13 22.30
C ARG A 3 6.41 -11.24 20.78
N PRO A 4 7.63 -11.41 20.22
CA PRO A 4 7.80 -11.61 18.79
C PRO A 4 7.03 -12.84 18.33
N ASP A 5 6.43 -12.74 17.15
CA ASP A 5 5.72 -13.87 16.55
C ASP A 5 6.71 -14.86 15.89
N ALA A 6 6.22 -16.06 15.55
CA ALA A 6 7.07 -17.10 14.97
C ALA A 6 7.71 -16.68 13.64
N LYS A 7 7.08 -15.80 12.87
CA LYS A 7 7.65 -15.26 11.63
C LYS A 7 8.78 -14.28 11.92
N GLU A 8 8.62 -13.41 12.91
CA GLU A 8 9.64 -12.46 13.35
C GLU A 8 10.88 -13.22 13.86
N LEU A 9 10.69 -14.20 14.74
CA LEU A 9 11.78 -15.07 15.24
C LEU A 9 12.48 -15.84 14.10
N GLY A 10 11.72 -16.38 13.17
CA GLY A 10 12.28 -17.08 12.00
C GLY A 10 13.08 -16.13 11.10
N ASN A 11 12.62 -14.88 10.92
CA ASN A 11 13.34 -13.88 10.13
C ASN A 11 14.66 -13.44 10.81
N GLU A 12 14.69 -13.33 12.13
CA GLU A 12 15.92 -13.04 12.91
C GLU A 12 16.93 -14.18 12.77
N ALA A 13 16.50 -15.42 13.05
CA ALA A 13 17.34 -16.60 12.89
C ALA A 13 17.89 -16.73 11.45
N TYR A 14 17.06 -16.42 10.44
CA TYR A 14 17.51 -16.42 9.04
C TYR A 14 18.60 -15.38 8.75
N LYS A 15 18.50 -14.17 9.32
CA LYS A 15 19.50 -13.10 9.20
C LYS A 15 20.82 -13.51 9.88
N GLU A 16 20.74 -14.15 11.03
CA GLU A 16 21.87 -14.68 11.79
C GLU A 16 22.50 -15.93 11.15
N LYS A 17 21.95 -16.41 10.02
CA LYS A 17 22.35 -17.64 9.33
C LYS A 17 22.10 -18.93 10.14
N ASN A 18 21.34 -18.86 11.20
CA ASN A 18 20.86 -20.02 11.94
C ASN A 18 19.64 -20.61 11.19
N LEU A 19 19.94 -21.39 10.14
CA LEU A 19 18.92 -21.86 9.20
C LEU A 19 18.01 -22.92 9.82
N ASP A 20 18.52 -23.74 10.72
CA ASP A 20 17.73 -24.77 11.41
C ASP A 20 16.69 -24.13 12.34
N GLU A 21 17.11 -23.13 13.11
CA GLU A 21 16.18 -22.37 13.96
C GLU A 21 15.16 -21.59 13.11
N ALA A 22 15.58 -21.00 12.00
CA ALA A 22 14.65 -20.31 11.09
C ALA A 22 13.57 -21.27 10.58
N VAL A 23 13.94 -22.47 10.11
CA VAL A 23 12.99 -23.50 9.66
C VAL A 23 12.06 -23.93 10.79
N LEU A 24 12.58 -24.13 12.01
CA LEU A 24 11.81 -24.49 13.19
C LEU A 24 10.75 -23.42 13.51
N GLN A 25 11.15 -22.16 13.56
CA GLN A 25 10.25 -21.06 13.89
C GLN A 25 9.15 -20.87 12.83
N TYR A 26 9.51 -20.94 11.52
CA TYR A 26 8.49 -20.89 10.45
C TYR A 26 7.53 -22.08 10.53
N THR A 27 8.00 -23.28 10.88
CA THR A 27 7.16 -24.47 11.05
C THR A 27 6.17 -24.28 12.20
N ARG A 28 6.61 -23.77 13.35
CA ARG A 28 5.74 -23.43 14.47
C ARG A 28 4.68 -22.37 14.07
N GLY A 29 5.07 -21.42 13.23
CA GLY A 29 4.13 -20.44 12.65
C GLY A 29 3.07 -21.09 11.78
N LEU A 30 3.47 -22.06 10.93
CA LEU A 30 2.57 -22.80 10.05
C LEU A 30 1.58 -23.69 10.80
N GLU A 31 1.98 -24.30 11.89
CA GLU A 31 1.13 -25.11 12.77
C GLU A 31 0.00 -24.27 13.41
N ARG A 32 0.25 -22.98 13.64
CA ARG A 32 -0.75 -22.05 14.18
C ARG A 32 -1.68 -21.48 13.13
N CYS A 33 -1.28 -21.51 11.87
CA CYS A 33 -2.08 -21.03 10.74
C CYS A 33 -3.05 -22.13 10.27
N GLN A 34 -4.24 -22.19 10.86
CA GLN A 34 -5.28 -23.14 10.48
C GLN A 34 -6.43 -22.40 9.78
N GLY A 35 -6.87 -22.94 8.62
CA GLY A 35 -8.02 -22.43 7.87
C GLY A 35 -7.67 -21.45 6.73
N THR A 36 -8.65 -21.26 5.83
CA THR A 36 -8.49 -20.47 4.60
C THR A 36 -8.34 -18.97 4.86
N ALA A 37 -8.87 -18.46 5.96
CA ALA A 37 -8.73 -17.05 6.33
C ALA A 37 -7.28 -16.61 6.57
N GLN A 38 -6.35 -17.56 6.78
CA GLN A 38 -4.94 -17.31 7.06
C GLN A 38 -4.02 -17.65 5.87
N ASN A 39 -4.59 -17.86 4.68
CA ASN A 39 -3.81 -18.25 3.49
C ASN A 39 -2.68 -17.26 3.16
N GLU A 40 -2.89 -15.98 3.37
CA GLU A 40 -1.87 -14.96 3.13
C GLU A 40 -0.66 -15.12 4.07
N GLU A 41 -0.92 -15.28 5.37
CA GLU A 41 0.15 -15.47 6.36
C GLU A 41 0.86 -16.82 6.17
N ARG A 42 0.09 -17.87 5.91
CA ARG A 42 0.60 -19.20 5.60
C ARG A 42 1.52 -19.18 4.37
N SER A 43 1.11 -18.50 3.29
CA SER A 43 1.92 -18.34 2.09
C SER A 43 3.25 -17.60 2.39
N LYS A 44 3.22 -16.55 3.21
CA LYS A 44 4.42 -15.80 3.62
C LYS A 44 5.39 -16.67 4.43
N LEU A 45 4.88 -17.47 5.36
CA LEU A 45 5.68 -18.40 6.17
C LEU A 45 6.32 -19.47 5.30
N LEU A 46 5.56 -20.09 4.39
CA LEU A 46 6.06 -21.09 3.44
C LEU A 46 7.15 -20.51 2.54
N ALA A 47 6.96 -19.34 1.97
CA ALA A 47 7.96 -18.69 1.12
C ALA A 47 9.24 -18.34 1.89
N ASN A 48 9.14 -17.99 3.16
CA ASN A 48 10.30 -17.73 4.01
C ASN A 48 11.00 -19.04 4.41
N ARG A 49 10.25 -20.09 4.74
CA ARG A 49 10.81 -21.42 5.03
C ARG A 49 11.47 -22.04 3.80
N SER A 50 10.87 -21.92 2.63
CA SER A 50 11.49 -22.26 1.35
C SER A 50 12.86 -21.60 1.16
N ALA A 51 12.98 -20.31 1.51
CA ALA A 51 14.25 -19.62 1.42
C ALA A 51 15.30 -20.16 2.40
N ALA A 52 14.90 -20.56 3.61
CA ALA A 52 15.77 -21.17 4.60
C ALA A 52 16.23 -22.57 4.15
N HIS A 53 15.31 -23.40 3.66
CA HIS A 53 15.63 -24.70 3.05
C HIS A 53 16.59 -24.57 1.87
N ALA A 54 16.31 -23.68 0.93
CA ALA A 54 17.19 -23.45 -0.23
C ALA A 54 18.62 -23.02 0.17
N LYS A 55 18.73 -22.20 1.22
CA LYS A 55 20.04 -21.74 1.72
C LYS A 55 20.79 -22.83 2.49
N ARG A 56 20.05 -23.76 3.09
CA ARG A 56 20.58 -24.94 3.76
C ARG A 56 21.01 -26.06 2.78
N GLY A 57 20.53 -26.01 1.54
CA GLY A 57 20.77 -26.99 0.50
C GLY A 57 19.66 -28.03 0.31
N ASP A 58 18.56 -27.92 1.07
CA ASP A 58 17.39 -28.81 1.00
C ASP A 58 16.44 -28.34 -0.11
N TYR A 59 16.85 -28.52 -1.35
CA TYR A 59 16.15 -27.93 -2.50
C TYR A 59 14.78 -28.55 -2.78
N ASP A 60 14.57 -29.82 -2.48
CA ASP A 60 13.26 -30.47 -2.63
C ASP A 60 12.24 -29.93 -1.60
N ALA A 61 12.67 -29.76 -0.35
CA ALA A 61 11.83 -29.13 0.67
C ALA A 61 11.52 -27.65 0.33
N ALA A 62 12.55 -26.95 -0.19
CA ALA A 62 12.37 -25.58 -0.64
C ALA A 62 11.36 -25.46 -1.81
N LEU A 63 11.37 -26.42 -2.74
CA LEU A 63 10.44 -26.47 -3.86
C LEU A 63 9.03 -26.75 -3.38
N ALA A 64 8.83 -27.74 -2.51
CA ALA A 64 7.52 -28.10 -1.96
C ALA A 64 6.86 -26.88 -1.26
N ASP A 65 7.60 -26.18 -0.41
CA ASP A 65 7.14 -24.99 0.28
C ASP A 65 6.80 -23.85 -0.70
N ALA A 66 7.62 -23.63 -1.73
CA ALA A 66 7.38 -22.58 -2.71
C ALA A 66 6.18 -22.91 -3.62
N GLU A 67 5.94 -24.17 -3.96
CA GLU A 67 4.78 -24.61 -4.71
C GLU A 67 3.49 -24.39 -3.94
N GLU A 68 3.47 -24.75 -2.67
CA GLU A 68 2.31 -24.51 -1.81
C GLU A 68 2.08 -23.02 -1.60
N ALA A 69 3.13 -22.20 -1.43
CA ALA A 69 3.01 -20.75 -1.33
C ALA A 69 2.38 -20.14 -2.60
N ALA A 70 2.82 -20.59 -3.79
CA ALA A 70 2.28 -20.16 -5.08
C ALA A 70 0.84 -20.64 -5.30
N ARG A 71 0.47 -21.80 -4.78
CA ARG A 71 -0.91 -22.30 -4.81
C ARG A 71 -1.85 -21.48 -3.94
N LEU A 72 -1.39 -21.08 -2.75
CA LEU A 72 -2.16 -20.26 -1.81
C LEU A 72 -2.32 -18.82 -2.28
N GLN A 73 -1.30 -18.26 -2.95
CA GLN A 73 -1.30 -16.90 -3.49
C GLN A 73 -0.75 -16.88 -4.93
N PRO A 74 -1.58 -17.23 -5.94
CA PRO A 74 -1.13 -17.31 -7.34
C PRO A 74 -0.63 -15.99 -7.92
N ASP A 75 -1.11 -14.86 -7.38
CA ASP A 75 -0.76 -13.51 -7.85
C ASP A 75 0.42 -12.90 -7.09
N TRP A 76 1.08 -13.67 -6.21
CA TRP A 76 2.19 -13.15 -5.42
C TRP A 76 3.55 -13.45 -6.06
N PRO A 77 4.26 -12.43 -6.60
CA PRO A 77 5.50 -12.61 -7.34
C PRO A 77 6.60 -13.35 -6.56
N LYS A 78 6.69 -13.10 -5.25
CA LYS A 78 7.72 -13.68 -4.38
C LYS A 78 7.59 -15.19 -4.27
N ALA A 79 6.38 -15.75 -4.27
CA ALA A 79 6.17 -17.20 -4.24
C ALA A 79 6.74 -17.86 -5.50
N TRP A 80 6.46 -17.28 -6.68
CA TRP A 80 7.00 -17.76 -7.95
C TRP A 80 8.50 -17.62 -8.06
N ALA A 81 9.07 -16.52 -7.52
CA ALA A 81 10.53 -16.34 -7.46
C ALA A 81 11.20 -17.40 -6.56
N ARG A 82 10.57 -17.79 -5.43
CA ARG A 82 11.06 -18.88 -4.57
C ARG A 82 11.03 -20.23 -5.31
N LYS A 83 9.90 -20.51 -6.00
CA LYS A 83 9.76 -21.71 -6.83
C LYS A 83 10.83 -21.76 -7.92
N GLY A 84 11.03 -20.67 -8.67
CA GLY A 84 12.06 -20.58 -9.69
C GLY A 84 13.45 -20.82 -9.15
N LYS A 85 13.77 -20.25 -7.97
CA LYS A 85 15.08 -20.45 -7.31
C LYS A 85 15.30 -21.91 -6.91
N ALA A 86 14.34 -22.56 -6.27
CA ALA A 86 14.45 -23.97 -5.87
C ALA A 86 14.63 -24.88 -7.10
N LEU A 87 13.86 -24.66 -8.17
CA LEU A 87 13.98 -25.39 -9.44
C LEU A 87 15.34 -25.17 -10.11
N ALA A 88 15.89 -23.97 -10.07
CA ALA A 88 17.22 -23.69 -10.61
C ALA A 88 18.32 -24.44 -9.83
N CYS A 89 18.21 -24.49 -8.50
CA CYS A 89 19.13 -25.27 -7.67
C CYS A 89 19.02 -26.78 -7.94
N LEU A 90 17.83 -27.27 -8.30
CA LEU A 90 17.59 -28.65 -8.74
C LEU A 90 17.95 -28.90 -10.22
N GLN A 91 18.63 -27.97 -10.89
CA GLN A 91 19.01 -28.06 -12.31
C GLN A 91 17.81 -28.15 -13.29
N ARG A 92 16.57 -27.86 -12.82
CA ARG A 92 15.34 -27.88 -13.63
C ARG A 92 15.14 -26.55 -14.34
N HIS A 93 16.09 -26.16 -15.20
CA HIS A 93 16.20 -24.79 -15.75
C HIS A 93 14.99 -24.33 -16.54
N LYS A 94 14.35 -25.21 -17.35
CA LYS A 94 13.12 -24.84 -18.10
C LYS A 94 11.98 -24.47 -17.17
N ASN A 95 11.77 -25.27 -16.12
CA ASN A 95 10.71 -25.02 -15.14
C ASN A 95 11.01 -23.79 -14.26
N ALA A 96 12.30 -23.55 -13.95
CA ALA A 96 12.74 -22.36 -13.26
C ALA A 96 12.42 -21.10 -14.07
N ALA A 97 12.75 -21.09 -15.39
CA ALA A 97 12.47 -19.99 -16.27
C ALA A 97 10.97 -19.68 -16.36
N SER A 98 10.12 -20.70 -16.51
CA SER A 98 8.66 -20.54 -16.50
C SER A 98 8.14 -19.97 -15.18
N SER A 99 8.71 -20.39 -14.05
CA SER A 99 8.32 -19.86 -12.74
C SER A 99 8.72 -18.38 -12.57
N TYR A 100 9.92 -18.00 -13.01
CA TYR A 100 10.36 -16.61 -12.99
C TYR A 100 9.52 -15.73 -13.92
N ALA A 101 9.20 -16.23 -15.13
CA ALA A 101 8.32 -15.52 -16.07
C ALA A 101 6.95 -15.24 -15.45
N ARG A 102 6.35 -16.23 -14.78
CA ARG A 102 5.08 -16.06 -14.07
C ARG A 102 5.19 -15.05 -12.92
N GLY A 103 6.27 -15.09 -12.14
CA GLY A 103 6.53 -14.11 -11.10
C GLY A 103 6.65 -12.68 -11.64
N LEU A 104 7.31 -12.50 -12.78
CA LEU A 104 7.41 -11.20 -13.45
C LEU A 104 6.05 -10.70 -13.94
N GLU A 105 5.25 -11.57 -14.56
CA GLU A 105 3.89 -11.23 -14.98
C GLU A 105 3.01 -10.76 -13.82
N CYS A 106 3.06 -11.49 -12.69
CA CYS A 106 2.36 -11.07 -11.47
C CYS A 106 2.85 -9.70 -10.96
N ALA A 107 4.17 -9.45 -10.98
CA ALA A 107 4.73 -8.18 -10.56
C ALA A 107 4.28 -7.02 -11.44
N LEU A 108 4.30 -7.20 -12.76
CA LEU A 108 3.81 -6.20 -13.73
C LEU A 108 2.33 -5.88 -13.52
N THR A 109 1.50 -6.91 -13.32
CA THR A 109 0.07 -6.73 -13.03
C THR A 109 -0.16 -5.94 -11.74
N LEU A 110 0.62 -6.19 -10.69
CA LEU A 110 0.52 -5.44 -9.43
C LEU A 110 0.96 -3.98 -9.59
N MET A 111 2.00 -3.72 -10.39
CA MET A 111 2.44 -2.35 -10.71
C MET A 111 1.34 -1.59 -11.46
N GLN A 112 0.76 -2.18 -12.50
CA GLN A 112 -0.33 -1.57 -13.27
C GLN A 112 -1.54 -1.22 -12.37
N LYS A 113 -1.97 -2.17 -11.52
CA LYS A 113 -3.05 -1.93 -10.55
C LYS A 113 -2.72 -0.79 -9.56
N SER A 114 -1.46 -0.67 -9.15
CA SER A 114 -0.99 0.41 -8.28
C SER A 114 -1.05 1.77 -9.00
N GLU A 115 -0.58 1.84 -10.23
CA GLU A 115 -0.62 3.05 -11.07
C GLU A 115 -2.05 3.52 -11.31
N GLU A 116 -2.97 2.60 -11.67
CA GLU A 116 -4.38 2.91 -11.84
C GLU A 116 -5.02 3.45 -10.56
N ARG A 117 -4.66 2.88 -9.40
CA ARG A 117 -5.15 3.37 -8.10
C ARG A 117 -4.67 4.79 -7.82
N HIS A 118 -3.38 5.06 -8.02
CA HIS A 118 -2.83 6.41 -7.84
C HIS A 118 -3.44 7.41 -8.83
N ALA A 119 -3.67 7.01 -10.08
CA ALA A 119 -4.33 7.87 -11.07
C ALA A 119 -5.75 8.25 -10.64
N ARG A 120 -6.53 7.29 -10.12
CA ARG A 120 -7.89 7.56 -9.59
C ARG A 120 -7.86 8.48 -8.37
N GLU A 121 -6.89 8.29 -7.48
CA GLU A 121 -6.72 9.12 -6.29
C GLU A 121 -6.35 10.58 -6.66
N LEU A 122 -5.43 10.76 -7.62
CA LEU A 122 -5.07 12.07 -8.15
C LEU A 122 -6.26 12.77 -8.81
N GLU A 123 -7.08 12.04 -9.56
CA GLU A 123 -8.28 12.61 -10.19
C GLU A 123 -9.31 13.04 -9.14
N ALA A 124 -9.50 12.25 -8.09
CA ALA A 124 -10.36 12.61 -6.97
C ALA A 124 -9.88 13.90 -6.26
N LEU A 125 -8.57 14.01 -6.01
CA LEU A 125 -7.96 15.20 -5.41
C LEU A 125 -8.10 16.43 -6.30
N ARG A 126 -7.90 16.30 -7.62
CA ARG A 126 -8.13 17.37 -8.59
C ARG A 126 -9.57 17.87 -8.57
N LYS A 127 -10.54 16.95 -8.50
CA LYS A 127 -11.95 17.30 -8.41
C LYS A 127 -12.25 18.06 -7.13
N GLN A 128 -11.71 17.62 -5.99
CA GLN A 128 -11.87 18.32 -4.72
C GLN A 128 -11.24 19.71 -4.74
N ALA A 129 -10.03 19.85 -5.29
CA ALA A 129 -9.35 21.14 -5.43
C ALA A 129 -10.17 22.10 -6.31
N LYS A 130 -10.76 21.61 -7.41
CA LYS A 130 -11.62 22.41 -8.28
C LYS A 130 -12.85 22.89 -7.54
N THR A 131 -13.57 22.03 -6.83
CA THR A 131 -14.75 22.43 -6.06
C THR A 131 -14.44 23.45 -4.96
N ALA A 132 -13.29 23.30 -4.29
CA ALA A 132 -12.83 24.28 -3.31
C ALA A 132 -12.52 25.64 -3.95
N SER A 133 -11.86 25.65 -5.12
CA SER A 133 -11.58 26.85 -5.89
C SER A 133 -12.87 27.55 -6.33
N ASP A 134 -13.83 26.80 -6.86
CA ASP A 134 -15.12 27.34 -7.31
C ASP A 134 -15.88 27.94 -6.12
N SER A 135 -15.87 27.29 -4.95
CA SER A 135 -16.48 27.81 -3.73
C SER A 135 -15.80 29.09 -3.22
N TYR A 136 -14.48 29.16 -3.31
CA TYR A 136 -13.71 30.35 -2.94
C TYR A 136 -14.04 31.53 -3.86
N MET A 137 -14.13 31.29 -5.16
CA MET A 137 -14.51 32.35 -6.13
C MET A 137 -15.94 32.85 -5.91
N ALA A 138 -16.87 31.99 -5.55
CA ALA A 138 -18.24 32.38 -5.19
C ALA A 138 -18.24 33.29 -3.95
N LEU A 139 -17.50 32.93 -2.89
CA LEU A 139 -17.38 33.78 -1.69
C LEU A 139 -16.74 35.14 -1.98
N LEU A 140 -15.74 35.20 -2.86
CA LEU A 140 -15.17 36.49 -3.29
C LEU A 140 -16.22 37.36 -3.98
N GLY A 141 -17.03 36.80 -4.87
CA GLY A 141 -18.11 37.53 -5.53
C GLY A 141 -19.16 38.06 -4.54
N GLU A 142 -19.52 37.28 -3.52
CA GLU A 142 -20.41 37.73 -2.46
C GLU A 142 -19.81 38.87 -1.64
N THR A 143 -18.52 38.78 -1.29
CA THR A 143 -17.86 39.87 -0.54
C THR A 143 -17.75 41.16 -1.32
N GLU A 144 -17.52 41.11 -2.63
CA GLU A 144 -17.55 42.31 -3.49
C GLU A 144 -18.95 42.92 -3.59
N THR A 145 -19.99 42.09 -3.67
CA THR A 145 -21.38 42.54 -3.70
C THR A 145 -21.74 43.25 -2.39
N LEU A 146 -21.36 42.67 -1.26
CA LEU A 146 -21.60 43.28 0.06
C LEU A 146 -20.83 44.59 0.23
N LYS A 147 -19.63 44.73 -0.28
CA LYS A 147 -18.87 45.98 -0.26
C LYS A 147 -19.60 47.08 -1.04
N ARG A 148 -20.09 46.79 -2.24
CA ARG A 148 -20.88 47.75 -3.03
C ARG A 148 -22.12 48.18 -2.29
N GLN A 149 -22.87 47.25 -1.71
CA GLN A 149 -24.07 47.59 -0.93
C GLN A 149 -23.73 48.47 0.27
N LEU A 150 -22.60 48.25 0.93
CA LEU A 150 -22.16 49.10 2.04
C LEU A 150 -21.76 50.49 1.57
N GLU A 151 -21.08 50.60 0.44
CA GLU A 151 -20.76 51.91 -0.19
C GLU A 151 -22.00 52.67 -0.56
N ASP A 152 -22.99 52.04 -1.19
CA ASP A 152 -24.26 52.65 -1.54
C ASP A 152 -25.02 53.12 -0.27
N TYR A 153 -25.00 52.29 0.81
CA TYR A 153 -25.60 52.64 2.08
C TYR A 153 -24.91 53.84 2.74
N THR A 154 -23.57 53.90 2.72
CA THR A 154 -22.83 55.06 3.26
C THR A 154 -23.06 56.34 2.46
N LEU A 155 -23.20 56.23 1.14
CA LEU A 155 -23.59 57.39 0.29
C LEU A 155 -24.99 57.89 0.60
N MET A 156 -25.97 56.98 0.79
CA MET A 156 -27.37 57.39 1.07
C MET A 156 -27.56 57.96 2.48
N PHE A 157 -26.82 57.54 3.47
CA PHE A 157 -27.05 57.90 4.88
C PHE A 157 -25.92 58.70 5.52
N GLY A 158 -24.70 58.68 4.98
CA GLY A 158 -23.53 59.43 5.50
C GLY A 158 -23.67 60.97 5.39
N GLU A 159 -24.46 61.46 4.45
CA GLU A 159 -24.70 62.93 4.28
C GLU A 159 -25.67 63.51 5.33
N ARG A 160 -26.39 62.67 6.10
CA ARG A 160 -27.33 63.17 7.12
C ARG A 160 -26.70 63.61 8.42
N GLU A 161 -25.50 63.19 8.74
CA GLU A 161 -24.84 63.55 10.00
C GLU A 161 -24.00 64.85 9.91
N THR A 162 -23.67 65.32 8.72
CA THR A 162 -22.88 66.57 8.56
C THR A 162 -23.72 67.83 8.40
N GLY A 163 -25.05 67.69 8.17
CA GLY A 163 -25.96 68.81 7.97
C GLY A 163 -26.59 69.44 9.25
N GLY A 164 -26.29 68.88 10.44
CA GLY A 164 -26.94 69.23 11.67
C GLY A 164 -26.23 70.25 12.59
N LYS A 165 -25.07 70.80 12.20
CA LYS A 165 -24.32 71.77 13.05
C LYS A 165 -23.99 73.09 12.30
N ALA A 166 -24.98 73.78 11.77
CA ALA A 166 -24.78 75.15 11.34
C ALA A 166 -26.12 75.96 11.39
N LYS A 167 -26.69 76.13 12.56
CA LYS A 167 -27.62 77.24 12.86
C LYS A 167 -27.89 77.26 14.37
N ALA A 168 -26.99 77.85 15.13
CA ALA A 168 -27.33 78.57 16.38
C ALA A 168 -26.13 79.44 16.75
N GLY A 169 -26.23 80.70 16.56
CA GLY A 169 -25.31 81.74 16.95
C GLY A 169 -25.65 83.04 16.30
#